data_3480a573cafba515a1d39ab172125083
#
_entry.id   3480a573cafba515a1d39ab172125083
#
_cell.length_a   1.000
_cell.length_b   1.000
_cell.length_c   1.000
_cell.angle_alpha   90.00
_cell.angle_beta   90.00
_cell.angle_gamma   90.00
#
_symmetry.space_group_name_H-M   'P 1'
#
loop_
_entity.id
_entity.type
_entity.pdbx_description
1 polymer ?
#
loop_
_entity_poly.entity_id
_entity_poly.type
_entity_poly.pdbx_seq_one_letter_code
_entity_poly.pdbx_strand_id
1 'polypeptide(L)'
;SKDECDKESKGIWLPSHIPVMHPFKYDKFDLHNCNVLFVGNLFMPNNLQGLIWYLNKVHPMVIKENPDIKLTIAGNAKNGISEELKKAISIYDGNAINLITSPSDEELQAIYDGNCIFINPMLNGAGVKLKNLDAMRNTMFVVSTSIGSEGTGTNHGEQLVIANDEVLFAKHIINYSKNISGMKEIAFNAFSFIQENYDSKKVFSSIFKEN
;
A
#
# COMPACT_ATOMS: atom_id res chain seq x y z
N SER A 1 -23.36 -28.63 38.35
CA SER A 1 -22.00 -29.13 38.23
C SER A 1 -21.13 -28.14 37.42
N LYS A 2 -19.98 -27.82 37.97
CA LYS A 2 -19.11 -26.70 37.59
C LYS A 2 -18.10 -27.03 36.49
N ASP A 3 -18.34 -28.00 35.60
CA ASP A 3 -17.31 -28.57 34.73
C ASP A 3 -17.62 -28.49 33.23
N GLU A 4 -18.36 -27.49 32.76
CA GLU A 4 -18.67 -27.39 31.32
C GLU A 4 -18.35 -26.01 30.69
N CYS A 5 -17.36 -25.31 31.19
CA CYS A 5 -17.02 -24.00 30.62
C CYS A 5 -15.52 -23.80 30.47
N ASP A 6 -14.84 -24.68 29.73
CA ASP A 6 -13.46 -24.45 29.23
C ASP A 6 -13.21 -25.24 27.93
N LYS A 7 -14.06 -25.04 26.93
CA LYS A 7 -13.61 -25.21 25.54
C LYS A 7 -13.13 -23.83 25.09
N GLU A 8 -11.83 -23.60 25.20
CA GLU A 8 -11.16 -22.54 24.45
C GLU A 8 -11.59 -22.65 22.99
N SER A 9 -12.49 -21.78 22.57
CA SER A 9 -12.77 -21.59 21.17
C SER A 9 -11.48 -21.01 20.55
N LYS A 10 -10.63 -21.86 20.01
CA LYS A 10 -9.50 -21.41 19.18
C LYS A 10 -10.11 -20.68 18.01
N GLY A 11 -10.12 -19.35 18.08
CA GLY A 11 -10.55 -18.50 16.97
C GLY A 11 -9.62 -18.80 15.79
N ILE A 12 -10.18 -19.33 14.69
CA ILE A 12 -9.44 -19.50 13.44
C ILE A 12 -9.41 -18.10 12.81
N TRP A 13 -8.20 -17.53 12.69
CA TRP A 13 -8.02 -16.30 11.94
C TRP A 13 -8.17 -16.60 10.44
N LEU A 14 -9.21 -16.03 9.83
CA LEU A 14 -9.44 -16.11 8.38
C LEU A 14 -8.94 -14.82 7.76
N PRO A 15 -7.85 -14.85 6.97
CA PRO A 15 -7.43 -13.70 6.22
C PRO A 15 -8.51 -13.29 5.21
N SER A 16 -8.61 -12.01 4.94
CA SER A 16 -9.47 -11.49 3.88
C SER A 16 -9.16 -12.20 2.57
N HIS A 17 -10.21 -12.55 1.81
CA HIS A 17 -10.04 -13.20 0.52
C HIS A 17 -9.23 -12.30 -0.42
N ILE A 18 -8.07 -12.78 -0.85
CA ILE A 18 -7.26 -12.14 -1.88
C ILE A 18 -7.50 -12.90 -3.19
N PRO A 19 -7.99 -12.23 -4.25
CA PRO A 19 -8.22 -12.88 -5.55
C PRO A 19 -6.91 -13.41 -6.14
N VAL A 20 -7.05 -14.23 -7.20
CA VAL A 20 -5.94 -14.88 -7.91
C VAL A 20 -4.76 -13.93 -8.12
N MET A 21 -3.56 -14.38 -7.76
CA MET A 21 -2.33 -13.60 -7.91
C MET A 21 -1.77 -13.78 -9.32
N HIS A 22 -1.37 -12.67 -9.94
CA HIS A 22 -0.57 -12.68 -11.14
C HIS A 22 0.89 -13.04 -10.80
N PRO A 23 1.71 -13.49 -11.76
CA PRO A 23 3.14 -13.67 -11.54
C PRO A 23 3.83 -12.37 -11.11
N PHE A 24 4.94 -12.48 -10.36
CA PHE A 24 5.73 -11.31 -10.00
C PHE A 24 6.27 -10.60 -11.24
N LYS A 25 6.03 -9.30 -11.35
CA LYS A 25 6.40 -8.47 -12.49
C LYS A 25 7.79 -7.85 -12.28
N TYR A 26 8.84 -8.54 -12.70
CA TYR A 26 10.22 -8.08 -12.56
C TYR A 26 10.55 -6.85 -13.41
N ASP A 27 9.93 -6.71 -14.56
CA ASP A 27 10.15 -5.69 -15.59
C ASP A 27 9.62 -4.30 -15.20
N LYS A 28 8.68 -4.23 -14.26
CA LYS A 28 8.16 -2.93 -13.79
C LYS A 28 9.18 -2.14 -12.95
N PHE A 29 10.21 -2.79 -12.40
CA PHE A 29 11.24 -2.15 -11.58
C PHE A 29 12.35 -1.58 -12.45
N ASP A 30 12.14 -0.37 -12.93
CA ASP A 30 13.04 0.39 -13.79
C ASP A 30 13.17 1.80 -13.21
N LEU A 31 14.35 2.43 -13.38
CA LEU A 31 14.61 3.80 -12.91
C LEU A 31 13.65 4.83 -13.51
N HIS A 32 13.14 4.59 -14.71
CA HIS A 32 12.20 5.49 -15.40
C HIS A 32 10.75 5.32 -14.94
N ASN A 33 10.43 4.19 -14.27
CA ASN A 33 9.07 3.84 -13.84
C ASN A 33 8.90 3.87 -12.31
N CYS A 34 9.91 4.37 -11.56
CA CYS A 34 9.84 4.48 -10.10
C CYS A 34 8.87 5.55 -9.61
N ASN A 35 7.64 5.51 -10.09
CA ASN A 35 6.58 6.42 -9.69
C ASN A 35 5.90 5.94 -8.40
N VAL A 36 5.34 6.92 -7.68
CA VAL A 36 4.64 6.71 -6.42
C VAL A 36 3.14 6.58 -6.66
N LEU A 37 2.52 5.62 -5.98
CA LEU A 37 1.08 5.36 -6.04
C LEU A 37 0.45 5.43 -4.65
N PHE A 38 -0.67 6.14 -4.56
CA PHE A 38 -1.63 6.04 -3.48
C PHE A 38 -2.96 5.50 -4.02
N VAL A 39 -3.52 4.47 -3.38
CA VAL A 39 -4.87 3.98 -3.68
C VAL A 39 -5.72 4.00 -2.41
N GLY A 40 -6.94 4.53 -2.51
CA GLY A 40 -7.88 4.52 -1.39
C GLY A 40 -9.14 5.35 -1.67
N ASN A 41 -10.17 5.16 -0.82
CA ASN A 41 -11.36 5.99 -0.89
C ASN A 41 -11.01 7.43 -0.51
N LEU A 42 -11.15 8.36 -1.46
CA LEU A 42 -10.73 9.76 -1.34
C LEU A 42 -11.70 10.62 -0.50
N PHE A 43 -12.81 10.04 -0.06
CA PHE A 43 -13.76 10.66 0.87
C PHE A 43 -13.61 10.16 2.32
N MET A 44 -12.82 9.11 2.56
CA MET A 44 -12.63 8.57 3.92
C MET A 44 -11.63 9.43 4.70
N PRO A 45 -12.00 9.94 5.89
CA PRO A 45 -11.17 10.89 6.65
C PRO A 45 -9.74 10.41 6.89
N ASN A 46 -9.54 9.15 7.25
CA ASN A 46 -8.21 8.59 7.55
C ASN A 46 -7.31 8.55 6.30
N ASN A 47 -7.87 8.23 5.13
CA ASN A 47 -7.15 8.25 3.86
C ASN A 47 -6.79 9.67 3.47
N LEU A 48 -7.77 10.58 3.57
CA LEU A 48 -7.62 11.98 3.20
C LEU A 48 -6.55 12.67 4.07
N GLN A 49 -6.62 12.50 5.38
CA GLN A 49 -5.66 13.08 6.31
C GLN A 49 -4.23 12.60 6.03
N GLY A 50 -4.04 11.31 5.84
CA GLY A 50 -2.72 10.75 5.52
C GLY A 50 -2.20 11.24 4.17
N LEU A 51 -3.05 11.28 3.15
CA LEU A 51 -2.68 11.77 1.83
C LEU A 51 -2.31 13.27 1.85
N ILE A 52 -3.06 14.10 2.57
CA ILE A 52 -2.77 15.53 2.74
C ILE A 52 -1.46 15.74 3.51
N TRP A 53 -1.22 14.96 4.56
CA TRP A 53 0.08 14.98 5.26
C TRP A 53 1.23 14.64 4.30
N TYR A 54 1.07 13.58 3.49
CA TYR A 54 2.07 13.20 2.49
C TYR A 54 2.32 14.33 1.48
N LEU A 55 1.27 14.89 0.91
CA LEU A 55 1.36 15.99 -0.06
C LEU A 55 2.04 17.24 0.52
N ASN A 56 1.70 17.61 1.75
CA ASN A 56 2.20 18.85 2.34
C ASN A 56 3.58 18.74 2.98
N LYS A 57 3.97 17.53 3.46
CA LYS A 57 5.17 17.35 4.27
C LYS A 57 6.22 16.45 3.62
N VAL A 58 5.81 15.39 2.92
CA VAL A 58 6.72 14.38 2.38
C VAL A 58 7.04 14.64 0.90
N HIS A 59 6.02 14.80 0.08
CA HIS A 59 6.18 14.90 -1.38
C HIS A 59 7.09 16.06 -1.83
N PRO A 60 7.08 17.25 -1.19
CA PRO A 60 8.01 18.32 -1.53
C PRO A 60 9.48 17.93 -1.37
N MET A 61 9.82 17.10 -0.37
CA MET A 61 11.17 16.59 -0.18
C MET A 61 11.54 15.56 -1.25
N VAL A 62 10.58 14.73 -1.64
CA VAL A 62 10.79 13.70 -2.68
C VAL A 62 11.09 14.34 -4.03
N ILE A 63 10.26 15.28 -4.50
CA ILE A 63 10.44 15.94 -5.80
C ILE A 63 11.65 16.88 -5.83
N LYS A 64 12.06 17.42 -4.70
CA LYS A 64 13.30 18.21 -4.59
C LYS A 64 14.54 17.37 -4.94
N GLU A 65 14.58 16.12 -4.50
CA GLU A 65 15.71 15.19 -4.69
C GLU A 65 15.59 14.34 -5.97
N ASN A 66 14.36 14.13 -6.46
CA ASN A 66 14.05 13.41 -7.69
C ASN A 66 12.86 14.08 -8.39
N PRO A 67 13.09 15.13 -9.22
CA PRO A 67 12.03 15.89 -9.88
C PRO A 67 11.20 15.07 -10.89
N ASP A 68 11.73 13.97 -11.40
CA ASP A 68 11.07 13.12 -12.40
C ASP A 68 10.05 12.17 -11.78
N ILE A 69 10.08 12.00 -10.47
CA ILE A 69 9.13 11.12 -9.76
C ILE A 69 7.72 11.71 -9.81
N LYS A 70 6.77 10.93 -10.31
CA LYS A 70 5.36 11.29 -10.35
C LYS A 70 4.59 10.62 -9.22
N LEU A 71 3.52 11.28 -8.77
CA LEU A 71 2.56 10.70 -7.85
C LEU A 71 1.24 10.44 -8.58
N THR A 72 0.80 9.17 -8.57
CA THR A 72 -0.56 8.82 -8.96
C THR A 72 -1.42 8.67 -7.71
N ILE A 73 -2.54 9.37 -7.66
CA ILE A 73 -3.57 9.27 -6.62
C ILE A 73 -4.80 8.64 -7.28
N ALA A 74 -5.18 7.45 -6.85
CA ALA A 74 -6.32 6.74 -7.42
C ALA A 74 -7.33 6.31 -6.34
N GLY A 75 -8.61 6.34 -6.67
CA GLY A 75 -9.63 5.80 -5.78
C GLY A 75 -11.01 6.39 -5.93
N ASN A 76 -11.93 5.82 -5.15
CA ASN A 76 -13.32 6.25 -5.19
C ASN A 76 -13.48 7.66 -4.59
N ALA A 77 -14.12 8.55 -5.35
CA ALA A 77 -14.43 9.92 -4.97
C ALA A 77 -15.96 10.17 -5.06
N LYS A 78 -16.73 9.41 -4.31
CA LYS A 78 -18.20 9.25 -4.37
C LYS A 78 -18.99 10.52 -4.65
N ASN A 79 -18.55 11.67 -4.14
CA ASN A 79 -19.19 12.99 -4.29
C ASN A 79 -18.20 14.06 -4.79
N GLY A 80 -17.17 13.64 -5.53
CA GLY A 80 -16.04 14.50 -5.87
C GLY A 80 -14.95 14.49 -4.79
N ILE A 81 -13.86 15.17 -5.06
CA ILE A 81 -12.75 15.33 -4.11
C ILE A 81 -12.97 16.58 -3.24
N SER A 82 -12.50 16.50 -1.99
CA SER A 82 -12.61 17.62 -1.04
C SER A 82 -11.81 18.83 -1.50
N GLU A 83 -12.25 20.04 -1.12
CA GLU A 83 -11.52 21.29 -1.41
C GLU A 83 -10.12 21.29 -0.80
N GLU A 84 -9.95 20.64 0.35
CA GLU A 84 -8.65 20.49 1.01
C GLU A 84 -7.68 19.67 0.15
N LEU A 85 -8.13 18.54 -0.44
CA LEU A 85 -7.31 17.75 -1.34
C LEU A 85 -7.02 18.51 -2.65
N LYS A 86 -8.00 19.20 -3.22
CA LYS A 86 -7.78 20.06 -4.39
C LYS A 86 -6.69 21.08 -4.13
N LYS A 87 -6.77 21.77 -2.98
CA LYS A 87 -5.77 22.75 -2.56
C LYS A 87 -4.39 22.13 -2.38
N ALA A 88 -4.31 20.95 -1.75
CA ALA A 88 -3.03 20.26 -1.56
C ALA A 88 -2.38 19.81 -2.87
N ILE A 89 -3.18 19.44 -3.88
CA ILE A 89 -2.69 19.08 -5.22
C ILE A 89 -2.30 20.32 -6.03
N SER A 90 -3.03 21.43 -5.91
CA SER A 90 -2.87 22.62 -6.77
C SER A 90 -1.54 23.37 -6.60
N ILE A 91 -0.76 23.04 -5.57
CA ILE A 91 0.59 23.59 -5.36
C ILE A 91 1.66 22.94 -6.26
N TYR A 92 1.31 21.84 -6.94
CA TYR A 92 2.20 21.10 -7.82
C TYR A 92 1.88 21.39 -9.29
N ASP A 93 2.90 21.33 -10.14
CA ASP A 93 2.72 21.43 -11.58
C ASP A 93 1.84 20.29 -12.11
N GLY A 94 1.01 20.55 -13.11
CA GLY A 94 -0.01 19.61 -13.59
C GLY A 94 0.49 18.25 -14.06
N ASN A 95 1.80 18.09 -14.28
CA ASN A 95 2.43 16.81 -14.67
C ASN A 95 3.02 16.03 -13.48
N ALA A 96 3.13 16.63 -12.30
CA ALA A 96 3.74 15.99 -11.13
C ALA A 96 2.78 15.04 -10.40
N ILE A 97 1.47 15.34 -10.47
CA ILE A 97 0.43 14.55 -9.82
C ILE A 97 -0.65 14.15 -10.83
N ASN A 98 -0.91 12.85 -10.92
CA ASN A 98 -2.01 12.29 -11.69
C ASN A 98 -3.14 11.85 -10.74
N LEU A 99 -4.31 12.48 -10.84
CA LEU A 99 -5.49 12.15 -10.03
C LEU A 99 -6.51 11.40 -10.87
N ILE A 100 -6.82 10.16 -10.47
CA ILE A 100 -7.75 9.27 -11.15
C ILE A 100 -8.89 8.90 -10.18
N THR A 101 -10.08 9.41 -10.46
CA THR A 101 -11.25 9.18 -9.61
C THR A 101 -12.10 8.02 -10.13
N SER A 102 -12.42 7.08 -9.23
CA SER A 102 -13.28 5.93 -9.50
C SER A 102 -12.85 5.10 -10.73
N PRO A 103 -11.58 4.67 -10.80
CA PRO A 103 -11.11 3.81 -11.89
C PRO A 103 -11.90 2.49 -11.92
N SER A 104 -12.08 1.92 -13.11
CA SER A 104 -12.52 0.54 -13.27
C SER A 104 -11.47 -0.44 -12.72
N ASP A 105 -11.81 -1.72 -12.59
CA ASP A 105 -10.86 -2.73 -12.13
C ASP A 105 -9.68 -2.89 -13.10
N GLU A 106 -9.93 -2.80 -14.41
CA GLU A 106 -8.89 -2.84 -15.45
C GLU A 106 -7.98 -1.61 -15.40
N GLU A 107 -8.56 -0.41 -15.24
CA GLU A 107 -7.81 0.82 -15.06
C GLU A 107 -6.97 0.78 -13.78
N LEU A 108 -7.55 0.28 -12.68
CA LEU A 108 -6.83 0.14 -11.42
C LEU A 108 -5.65 -0.84 -11.55
N GLN A 109 -5.82 -1.95 -12.27
CA GLN A 109 -4.72 -2.88 -12.55
C GLN A 109 -3.62 -2.21 -13.38
N ALA A 110 -3.98 -1.45 -14.42
CA ALA A 110 -3.01 -0.71 -15.21
C ALA A 110 -2.26 0.36 -14.38
N ILE A 111 -2.94 1.00 -13.43
CA ILE A 111 -2.33 1.94 -12.49
C ILE A 111 -1.30 1.22 -11.57
N TYR A 112 -1.65 0.05 -11.03
CA TYR A 112 -0.68 -0.75 -10.28
C TYR A 112 0.52 -1.15 -11.13
N ASP A 113 0.29 -1.53 -12.38
CA ASP A 113 1.35 -1.97 -13.30
C ASP A 113 2.30 -0.84 -13.71
N GLY A 114 1.81 0.37 -13.81
CA GLY A 114 2.59 1.56 -14.18
C GLY A 114 3.35 2.24 -13.03
N ASN A 115 3.30 1.71 -11.81
CA ASN A 115 3.94 2.30 -10.63
C ASN A 115 4.70 1.23 -9.83
N CYS A 116 5.79 1.62 -9.17
CA CYS A 116 6.62 0.71 -8.37
C CYS A 116 6.47 0.90 -6.86
N ILE A 117 6.28 2.13 -6.41
CA ILE A 117 6.26 2.50 -5.00
C ILE A 117 4.81 2.76 -4.58
N PHE A 118 4.33 2.00 -3.63
CA PHE A 118 3.03 2.24 -3.00
C PHE A 118 3.22 2.94 -1.66
N ILE A 119 2.41 3.97 -1.38
CA ILE A 119 2.44 4.66 -0.09
C ILE A 119 1.15 4.43 0.68
N ASN A 120 1.30 4.17 1.98
CA ASN A 120 0.19 4.16 2.93
C ASN A 120 0.49 5.08 4.12
N PRO A 121 0.28 6.40 3.96
CA PRO A 121 0.65 7.41 4.95
C PRO A 121 -0.43 7.60 6.04
N MET A 122 -1.15 6.54 6.44
CA MET A 122 -2.20 6.65 7.44
C MET A 122 -1.64 7.07 8.79
N LEU A 123 -2.25 8.12 9.39
CA LEU A 123 -1.86 8.66 10.69
C LEU A 123 -2.75 8.17 11.83
N ASN A 124 -3.91 7.63 11.52
CA ASN A 124 -4.86 7.06 12.45
C ASN A 124 -5.75 5.98 11.79
N GLY A 125 -6.50 5.25 12.59
CA GLY A 125 -7.40 4.18 12.15
C GLY A 125 -6.91 2.80 12.58
N ALA A 126 -7.87 1.97 13.00
CA ALA A 126 -7.63 0.60 13.44
C ALA A 126 -7.92 -0.43 12.33
N GLY A 127 -7.50 -1.68 12.56
CA GLY A 127 -7.79 -2.83 11.72
C GLY A 127 -6.81 -3.07 10.58
N VAL A 128 -6.96 -4.24 9.96
CA VAL A 128 -6.08 -4.73 8.88
C VAL A 128 -6.07 -3.77 7.68
N LYS A 129 -4.90 -3.44 7.21
CA LYS A 129 -4.70 -2.51 6.09
C LYS A 129 -4.66 -3.24 4.74
N LEU A 130 -5.84 -3.65 4.26
CA LEU A 130 -5.98 -4.44 3.02
C LEU A 130 -5.30 -3.79 1.81
N LYS A 131 -5.24 -2.46 1.73
CA LYS A 131 -4.57 -1.76 0.63
C LYS A 131 -3.07 -2.06 0.53
N ASN A 132 -2.38 -2.35 1.66
CA ASN A 132 -0.99 -2.80 1.60
C ASN A 132 -0.89 -4.20 1.02
N LEU A 133 -1.78 -5.11 1.43
CA LEU A 133 -1.82 -6.47 0.90
C LEU A 133 -2.15 -6.45 -0.60
N ASP A 134 -3.07 -5.58 -1.03
CA ASP A 134 -3.37 -5.37 -2.44
C ASP A 134 -2.16 -4.83 -3.22
N ALA A 135 -1.43 -3.88 -2.66
CA ALA A 135 -0.20 -3.37 -3.28
C ALA A 135 0.87 -4.46 -3.39
N MET A 136 1.09 -5.24 -2.32
CA MET A 136 2.09 -6.31 -2.28
C MET A 136 1.77 -7.42 -3.29
N ARG A 137 0.50 -7.85 -3.43
CA ARG A 137 0.11 -8.83 -4.46
C ARG A 137 0.26 -8.29 -5.88
N ASN A 138 0.21 -6.96 -6.06
CA ASN A 138 0.50 -6.26 -7.31
C ASN A 138 1.99 -5.92 -7.47
N THR A 139 2.86 -6.62 -6.74
CA THR A 139 4.32 -6.51 -6.84
C THR A 139 4.86 -5.10 -6.57
N MET A 140 4.23 -4.35 -5.65
CA MET A 140 4.67 -3.01 -5.28
C MET A 140 5.64 -3.04 -4.09
N PHE A 141 6.62 -2.14 -4.12
CA PHE A 141 7.38 -1.78 -2.92
C PHE A 141 6.54 -0.84 -2.06
N VAL A 142 6.34 -1.19 -0.78
CA VAL A 142 5.42 -0.46 0.11
C VAL A 142 6.19 0.38 1.12
N VAL A 143 5.89 1.68 1.17
CA VAL A 143 6.30 2.60 2.22
C VAL A 143 5.07 2.98 3.05
N SER A 144 5.09 2.73 4.35
CA SER A 144 3.93 2.90 5.22
C SER A 144 4.30 3.56 6.55
N THR A 145 3.32 4.12 7.25
CA THR A 145 3.43 4.37 8.69
C THR A 145 3.19 3.07 9.46
N SER A 146 3.52 3.04 10.75
CA SER A 146 3.20 1.91 11.63
C SER A 146 1.69 1.65 11.69
N ILE A 147 0.88 2.72 11.76
CA ILE A 147 -0.58 2.64 11.69
C ILE A 147 -1.04 2.12 10.33
N GLY A 148 -0.40 2.59 9.25
CA GLY A 148 -0.69 2.16 7.89
C GLY A 148 -0.31 0.70 7.60
N SER A 149 0.51 0.05 8.42
CA SER A 149 0.91 -1.37 8.28
C SER A 149 0.25 -2.30 9.31
N GLU A 150 -0.55 -1.75 10.23
CA GLU A 150 -1.19 -2.51 11.32
C GLU A 150 -2.03 -3.68 10.77
N GLY A 151 -1.91 -4.85 11.39
CA GLY A 151 -2.69 -6.03 11.09
C GLY A 151 -2.30 -6.78 9.81
N THR A 152 -1.25 -6.36 9.10
CA THR A 152 -0.78 -7.04 7.89
C THR A 152 0.15 -8.21 8.17
N GLY A 153 0.69 -8.33 9.39
CA GLY A 153 1.66 -9.37 9.74
C GLY A 153 3.04 -9.20 9.09
N THR A 154 3.31 -8.04 8.48
CA THR A 154 4.56 -7.75 7.76
C THR A 154 5.57 -7.03 8.64
N ASN A 155 6.86 -7.21 8.36
CA ASN A 155 7.99 -6.65 9.11
C ASN A 155 8.70 -5.54 8.33
N HIS A 156 9.15 -4.51 9.07
CA HIS A 156 9.97 -3.44 8.52
C HIS A 156 11.30 -3.97 7.97
N GLY A 157 11.65 -3.56 6.75
CA GLY A 157 12.90 -3.95 6.08
C GLY A 157 12.85 -5.32 5.39
N GLU A 158 11.79 -6.10 5.59
CA GLU A 158 11.60 -7.41 4.97
C GLU A 158 10.54 -7.37 3.86
N GLN A 159 9.28 -7.02 4.18
CA GLN A 159 8.18 -6.97 3.23
C GLN A 159 7.71 -5.54 2.91
N LEU A 160 8.06 -4.58 3.77
CA LEU A 160 7.78 -3.15 3.58
C LEU A 160 8.77 -2.31 4.37
N VAL A 161 8.74 -0.99 4.16
CA VAL A 161 9.47 -0.06 5.05
C VAL A 161 8.49 0.83 5.81
N ILE A 162 8.78 1.03 7.11
CA ILE A 162 7.93 1.82 8.01
C ILE A 162 8.65 3.12 8.38
N ALA A 163 7.91 4.24 8.26
CA ALA A 163 8.35 5.55 8.72
C ALA A 163 7.16 6.33 9.28
N ASN A 164 7.31 6.90 10.48
CA ASN A 164 6.24 7.64 11.17
C ASN A 164 6.43 9.17 11.12
N ASP A 165 7.57 9.64 10.62
CA ASP A 165 7.86 11.05 10.41
C ASP A 165 8.10 11.32 8.92
N GLU A 166 7.93 12.59 8.53
CA GLU A 166 7.99 13.03 7.14
C GLU A 166 9.38 12.87 6.52
N VAL A 167 10.43 13.10 7.31
CA VAL A 167 11.83 13.06 6.82
C VAL A 167 12.22 11.62 6.49
N LEU A 168 11.95 10.69 7.40
CA LEU A 168 12.26 9.28 7.19
C LEU A 168 11.40 8.68 6.06
N PHE A 169 10.11 9.07 5.98
CA PHE A 169 9.22 8.62 4.93
C PHE A 169 9.73 9.06 3.54
N ALA A 170 10.09 10.35 3.39
CA ALA A 170 10.69 10.87 2.16
C ALA A 170 12.02 10.17 1.85
N LYS A 171 12.89 9.97 2.85
CA LYS A 171 14.19 9.32 2.71
C LYS A 171 14.05 7.88 2.18
N HIS A 172 13.06 7.11 2.64
CA HIS A 172 12.83 5.78 2.09
C HIS A 172 12.45 5.83 0.61
N ILE A 173 11.53 6.70 0.21
CA ILE A 173 11.14 6.86 -1.19
C ILE A 173 12.37 7.23 -2.04
N ILE A 174 13.13 8.25 -1.63
CA ILE A 174 14.30 8.75 -2.35
C ILE A 174 15.40 7.67 -2.47
N ASN A 175 15.70 6.98 -1.38
CA ASN A 175 16.77 5.99 -1.37
C ASN A 175 16.42 4.79 -2.24
N TYR A 176 15.19 4.27 -2.12
CA TYR A 176 14.77 3.10 -2.89
C TYR A 176 14.49 3.43 -4.36
N SER A 177 14.07 4.65 -4.69
CA SER A 177 13.98 5.06 -6.11
C SER A 177 15.34 5.07 -6.84
N LYS A 178 16.45 5.18 -6.09
CA LYS A 178 17.83 5.09 -6.58
C LYS A 178 18.43 3.68 -6.41
N ASN A 179 17.82 2.81 -5.61
CA ASN A 179 18.26 1.43 -5.34
C ASN A 179 17.21 0.42 -5.82
N ILE A 180 17.11 0.25 -7.11
CA ILE A 180 16.14 -0.65 -7.76
C ILE A 180 16.28 -2.11 -7.29
N SER A 181 17.50 -2.58 -7.06
CA SER A 181 17.74 -3.96 -6.58
C SER A 181 17.14 -4.17 -5.19
N GLY A 182 17.42 -3.28 -4.23
CA GLY A 182 16.86 -3.38 -2.89
C GLY A 182 15.35 -3.17 -2.86
N MET A 183 14.81 -2.27 -3.70
CA MET A 183 13.36 -2.10 -3.86
C MET A 183 12.70 -3.40 -4.34
N LYS A 184 13.25 -4.01 -5.39
CA LYS A 184 12.77 -5.25 -5.98
C LYS A 184 12.81 -6.42 -4.99
N GLU A 185 13.87 -6.52 -4.19
CA GLU A 185 14.04 -7.54 -3.16
C GLU A 185 12.91 -7.47 -2.12
N ILE A 186 12.66 -6.28 -1.54
CA ILE A 186 11.58 -6.10 -0.56
C ILE A 186 10.22 -6.36 -1.19
N ALA A 187 9.98 -5.89 -2.42
CA ALA A 187 8.72 -6.13 -3.12
C ALA A 187 8.51 -7.64 -3.42
N PHE A 188 9.58 -8.38 -3.75
CA PHE A 188 9.52 -9.82 -3.97
C PHE A 188 9.24 -10.57 -2.66
N ASN A 189 9.87 -10.19 -1.56
CA ASN A 189 9.60 -10.76 -0.24
C ASN A 189 8.16 -10.51 0.19
N ALA A 190 7.63 -9.29 -0.05
CA ALA A 190 6.24 -8.96 0.21
C ALA A 190 5.27 -9.81 -0.62
N PHE A 191 5.54 -9.96 -1.91
CA PHE A 191 4.74 -10.79 -2.81
C PHE A 191 4.73 -12.27 -2.37
N SER A 192 5.90 -12.83 -2.03
CA SER A 192 6.03 -14.20 -1.52
C SER A 192 5.27 -14.38 -0.21
N PHE A 193 5.38 -13.41 0.70
CA PHE A 193 4.63 -13.40 1.96
C PHE A 193 3.11 -13.47 1.73
N ILE A 194 2.58 -12.73 0.75
CA ILE A 194 1.17 -12.78 0.40
C ILE A 194 0.79 -14.16 -0.15
N GLN A 195 1.60 -14.75 -1.02
CA GLN A 195 1.36 -16.10 -1.55
C GLN A 195 1.35 -17.18 -0.47
N GLU A 196 2.16 -17.02 0.56
CA GLU A 196 2.26 -18.00 1.65
C GLU A 196 1.13 -17.88 2.66
N ASN A 197 0.75 -16.66 3.03
CA ASN A 197 -0.13 -16.39 4.16
C ASN A 197 -1.57 -16.01 3.79
N TYR A 198 -1.80 -15.57 2.54
CA TYR A 198 -3.09 -15.04 2.09
C TYR A 198 -3.69 -15.79 0.88
N ASP A 199 -3.05 -16.86 0.40
CA ASP A 199 -3.62 -17.73 -0.64
C ASP A 199 -4.87 -18.44 -0.09
N SER A 200 -6.02 -18.12 -0.65
CA SER A 200 -7.31 -18.67 -0.22
C SER A 200 -7.34 -20.21 -0.25
N LYS A 201 -6.69 -20.85 -1.23
CA LYS A 201 -6.64 -22.31 -1.31
C LYS A 201 -5.85 -22.92 -0.16
N LYS A 202 -4.72 -22.32 0.21
CA LYS A 202 -3.90 -22.78 1.35
C LYS A 202 -4.62 -22.56 2.67
N VAL A 203 -5.24 -21.38 2.84
CA VAL A 203 -5.98 -21.02 4.05
C VAL A 203 -7.18 -21.96 4.25
N PHE A 204 -7.99 -22.19 3.21
CA PHE A 204 -9.10 -23.13 3.30
C PHE A 204 -8.65 -24.58 3.50
N SER A 205 -7.56 -25.01 2.85
CA SER A 205 -7.06 -26.38 3.02
C SER A 205 -6.53 -26.66 4.43
N SER A 206 -6.03 -25.65 5.15
CA SER A 206 -5.59 -25.83 6.54
C SER A 206 -6.77 -26.03 7.49
N ILE A 207 -7.91 -25.40 7.23
CA ILE A 207 -9.14 -25.51 8.03
C ILE A 207 -9.78 -26.90 7.91
N PHE A 208 -9.70 -27.50 6.70
CA PHE A 208 -10.33 -28.81 6.43
C PHE A 208 -9.42 -30.04 6.68
N LYS A 209 -8.12 -29.80 7.01
CA LYS A 209 -7.20 -30.90 7.36
C LYS A 209 -7.16 -31.23 8.86
N GLU A 210 -7.79 -30.46 9.72
CA GLU A 210 -7.85 -30.67 11.17
C GLU A 210 -9.09 -31.41 11.64
N ASN A 211 -9.79 -32.16 10.75
CA ASN A 211 -10.89 -33.08 11.12
C ASN A 211 -10.57 -34.51 10.72
#